data_1bd25d835e6d689777e1673ef6e7f49e
#
_entry.id   1bd25d835e6d689777e1673ef6e7f49e
#
_cell.length_a   1.000
_cell.length_b   1.000
_cell.length_c   1.000
_cell.angle_alpha   90.00
_cell.angle_beta   90.00
_cell.angle_gamma   90.00
#
_symmetry.space_group_name_H-M   'P 1'
#
loop_
_entity.id
_entity.type
_entity.pdbx_description
1 polymer ?
#
loop_
_entity_poly.entity_id
_entity_poly.type
_entity_poly.pdbx_seq_one_letter_code
_entity_poly.pdbx_strand_id
1 'polypeptide(L)'
;MSIQTMRDNSDGVVAKVIVGLIIIVFALFGMGSITTFLAPVPKVATVNGEDITQQEMELQVERSRRVLLSQNPDPAAIDEDQLRANVLDSLIDRKLLSVAANDLGLAYGNTKLDAEIVSTDVFQVDGVYNPDQFQLVLSSAGFTPTGYREEMRKDKILGQLGAALQSTAFMTRVEAKRATSLSQQTRDVAYLRVDVENLLDEVVVEDSEVVAFYQNNPGSFMTAETVDIAYIEIKRADLLDDVEVNDEALEAFFADTRAVYAEPERRRLAHILIEITDENPESEAKAEIDNVYQQIVEGADFADLAKEYSDDPGSAEIGGDLGFTDPGTFVEEFEEVGYALNLNQMSQPVLTEFGYHIIKLIDLEAAKEPVFAEVRDEVEAAYREVKAEEMFVDLSSKLSEISFESTDLEEPAQELDLELKSTGPVTRDVAEGFASNSNVMNAAFGPDVLMDGNNSTLIEITPNHHAVIRVNAYQPSELKSLEVVRQEVVDSLRREKAEALAVEQAEAMVAMLEDGSITRYVADQFGLEWTVVSEASRNDQEIDAEINRKAFSLARPSAGNKTVGYATLSNGDTAVVSVTNVQNKPESEIDLANLESLARVLATREGSTDYVEFRDDLKANGKISRQ
;
A
#
# COMPACT_ATOMS: atom_id res chain seq x y z
N MET A 1 -7.89 -39.35 -59.80
CA MET A 1 -9.19 -38.81 -60.26
C MET A 1 -9.06 -37.32 -60.45
N SER A 2 -9.25 -36.85 -61.69
CA SER A 2 -9.05 -35.47 -62.09
C SER A 2 -10.19 -34.57 -61.56
N ILE A 3 -9.89 -33.32 -61.18
CA ILE A 3 -10.83 -32.27 -60.76
C ILE A 3 -11.96 -32.05 -61.78
N GLN A 4 -11.73 -32.38 -63.04
CA GLN A 4 -12.75 -32.32 -64.10
C GLN A 4 -13.89 -33.33 -63.92
N THR A 5 -13.61 -34.55 -63.38
CA THR A 5 -14.64 -35.58 -63.14
C THR A 5 -15.52 -35.23 -61.92
N MET A 6 -15.10 -34.34 -61.02
CA MET A 6 -15.92 -33.81 -59.92
C MET A 6 -16.88 -32.70 -60.38
N ARG A 7 -16.49 -31.93 -61.40
CA ARG A 7 -17.33 -30.82 -61.93
C ARG A 7 -18.49 -31.30 -62.80
N ASP A 8 -18.29 -32.41 -63.53
CA ASP A 8 -19.31 -32.95 -64.42
C ASP A 8 -20.39 -33.79 -63.69
N ASN A 9 -20.20 -34.07 -62.38
CA ASN A 9 -21.17 -34.82 -61.59
C ASN A 9 -21.86 -33.94 -60.51
N SER A 10 -21.71 -32.60 -60.61
CA SER A 10 -22.32 -31.64 -59.64
C SER A 10 -23.85 -31.60 -59.70
N ASP A 11 -24.50 -32.10 -60.73
CA ASP A 11 -25.95 -32.17 -60.85
C ASP A 11 -26.55 -33.54 -60.48
N GLY A 12 -25.73 -34.49 -60.07
CA GLY A 12 -26.17 -35.81 -59.64
C GLY A 12 -26.92 -35.83 -58.30
N VAL A 13 -27.82 -36.82 -58.16
CA VAL A 13 -28.60 -37.00 -56.91
C VAL A 13 -27.70 -37.09 -55.66
N VAL A 14 -26.49 -37.69 -55.79
CA VAL A 14 -25.52 -37.83 -54.71
C VAL A 14 -24.95 -36.46 -54.28
N ALA A 15 -24.67 -35.55 -55.24
CA ALA A 15 -24.20 -34.21 -54.95
C ALA A 15 -25.30 -33.39 -54.22
N LYS A 16 -26.55 -33.52 -54.65
CA LYS A 16 -27.70 -32.86 -53.97
C LYS A 16 -27.93 -33.41 -52.58
N VAL A 17 -27.72 -34.70 -52.34
CA VAL A 17 -27.80 -35.29 -50.97
C VAL A 17 -26.68 -34.80 -50.09
N ILE A 18 -25.43 -34.73 -50.58
CA ILE A 18 -24.29 -34.21 -49.83
C ILE A 18 -24.47 -32.73 -49.51
N VAL A 19 -24.92 -31.90 -50.46
CA VAL A 19 -25.23 -30.48 -50.24
C VAL A 19 -26.40 -30.32 -49.26
N GLY A 20 -27.44 -31.15 -49.37
CA GLY A 20 -28.52 -31.19 -48.39
C GLY A 20 -28.06 -31.54 -46.98
N LEU A 21 -27.15 -32.51 -46.85
CA LEU A 21 -26.58 -32.94 -45.59
C LEU A 21 -25.68 -31.84 -44.98
N ILE A 22 -24.90 -31.17 -45.83
CA ILE A 22 -24.08 -30.02 -45.42
C ILE A 22 -24.96 -28.87 -44.94
N ILE A 23 -26.06 -28.56 -45.66
CA ILE A 23 -27.03 -27.52 -45.24
C ILE A 23 -27.69 -27.87 -43.90
N ILE A 24 -28.08 -29.14 -43.70
CA ILE A 24 -28.62 -29.63 -42.43
C ILE A 24 -27.58 -29.53 -41.30
N VAL A 25 -26.36 -29.88 -41.53
CA VAL A 25 -25.28 -29.74 -40.55
C VAL A 25 -25.01 -28.27 -40.23
N PHE A 26 -24.93 -27.39 -41.23
CA PHE A 26 -24.80 -25.94 -41.01
C PHE A 26 -26.05 -25.34 -40.34
N ALA A 27 -27.24 -25.84 -40.64
CA ALA A 27 -28.47 -25.39 -39.96
C ALA A 27 -28.49 -25.85 -38.47
N LEU A 28 -28.04 -27.06 -38.17
CA LEU A 28 -27.98 -27.59 -36.80
C LEU A 28 -26.87 -26.96 -35.97
N PHE A 29 -25.68 -26.76 -36.56
CA PHE A 29 -24.57 -26.10 -35.87
C PHE A 29 -24.66 -24.55 -35.91
N GLY A 30 -25.24 -23.96 -36.97
CA GLY A 30 -25.44 -22.53 -37.11
C GLY A 30 -26.53 -21.97 -36.17
N MET A 31 -27.58 -22.76 -35.87
CA MET A 31 -28.65 -22.30 -34.93
C MET A 31 -28.14 -22.16 -33.50
N GLY A 32 -27.19 -23.00 -33.05
CA GLY A 32 -26.53 -22.85 -31.72
C GLY A 32 -25.74 -21.55 -31.59
N SER A 33 -25.02 -21.16 -32.64
CA SER A 33 -24.24 -19.91 -32.65
C SER A 33 -25.10 -18.65 -32.78
N ILE A 34 -26.23 -18.73 -33.47
CA ILE A 34 -27.15 -17.60 -33.64
C ILE A 34 -27.96 -17.34 -32.35
N THR A 35 -28.34 -18.40 -31.64
CA THR A 35 -29.06 -18.26 -30.37
C THR A 35 -28.16 -17.70 -29.26
N THR A 36 -26.85 -18.02 -29.28
CA THR A 36 -25.88 -17.45 -28.34
C THR A 36 -25.61 -15.96 -28.63
N PHE A 37 -25.68 -15.54 -29.90
CA PHE A 37 -25.50 -14.14 -30.30
C PHE A 37 -26.75 -13.26 -30.03
N LEU A 38 -27.90 -13.87 -29.83
CA LEU A 38 -29.17 -13.21 -29.53
C LEU A 38 -29.60 -13.37 -28.07
N ALA A 39 -28.86 -14.11 -27.26
CA ALA A 39 -29.14 -14.20 -25.84
C ALA A 39 -28.94 -12.84 -25.16
N PRO A 40 -29.87 -12.34 -24.36
CA PRO A 40 -29.64 -11.12 -23.59
C PRO A 40 -28.43 -11.30 -22.68
N VAL A 41 -27.52 -10.34 -22.72
CA VAL A 41 -26.35 -10.33 -21.81
C VAL A 41 -26.88 -10.32 -20.38
N PRO A 42 -26.49 -11.29 -19.52
CA PRO A 42 -26.89 -11.29 -18.12
C PRO A 42 -26.48 -9.97 -17.46
N LYS A 43 -27.40 -9.36 -16.73
CA LYS A 43 -27.16 -8.10 -16.03
C LYS A 43 -27.46 -8.25 -14.54
N VAL A 44 -26.78 -7.50 -13.70
CA VAL A 44 -26.93 -7.50 -12.24
C VAL A 44 -27.72 -6.29 -11.75
N ALA A 45 -27.72 -5.21 -12.52
CA ALA A 45 -28.51 -4.02 -12.23
C ALA A 45 -28.80 -3.21 -13.50
N THR A 46 -29.79 -2.34 -13.42
CA THR A 46 -30.09 -1.31 -14.45
C THR A 46 -30.20 0.04 -13.74
N VAL A 47 -29.47 1.05 -14.22
CA VAL A 47 -29.42 2.40 -13.65
C VAL A 47 -29.81 3.42 -14.71
N ASN A 48 -30.92 4.13 -14.54
CA ASN A 48 -31.47 5.11 -15.48
C ASN A 48 -31.62 4.58 -16.92
N GLY A 49 -31.84 3.27 -17.07
CA GLY A 49 -31.99 2.61 -18.37
C GLY A 49 -30.70 2.05 -18.96
N GLU A 50 -29.54 2.26 -18.31
CA GLU A 50 -28.27 1.66 -18.68
C GLU A 50 -27.99 0.41 -17.81
N ASP A 51 -27.59 -0.69 -18.44
CA ASP A 51 -27.37 -1.95 -17.75
C ASP A 51 -25.95 -2.02 -17.18
N ILE A 52 -25.82 -2.65 -16.01
CA ILE A 52 -24.57 -3.16 -15.44
C ILE A 52 -24.58 -4.66 -15.69
N THR A 53 -23.63 -5.13 -16.50
CA THR A 53 -23.55 -6.54 -16.88
C THR A 53 -22.89 -7.39 -15.80
N GLN A 54 -23.20 -8.68 -15.78
CA GLN A 54 -22.54 -9.63 -14.89
C GLN A 54 -21.02 -9.68 -15.16
N GLN A 55 -20.62 -9.60 -16.44
CA GLN A 55 -19.19 -9.59 -16.80
C GLN A 55 -18.47 -8.35 -16.24
N GLU A 56 -19.08 -7.17 -16.30
CA GLU A 56 -18.54 -5.93 -15.72
C GLU A 56 -18.41 -6.06 -14.20
N MET A 57 -19.41 -6.63 -13.55
CA MET A 57 -19.41 -6.92 -12.11
C MET A 57 -18.27 -7.86 -11.72
N GLU A 58 -18.16 -9.04 -12.37
CA GLU A 58 -17.12 -10.03 -12.03
C GLU A 58 -15.71 -9.47 -12.26
N LEU A 59 -15.49 -8.75 -13.35
CA LEU A 59 -14.20 -8.12 -13.63
C LEU A 59 -13.81 -7.12 -12.52
N GLN A 60 -14.76 -6.34 -12.03
CA GLN A 60 -14.50 -5.36 -10.98
C GLN A 60 -14.32 -6.02 -9.62
N VAL A 61 -15.05 -7.09 -9.32
CA VAL A 61 -14.82 -7.92 -8.11
C VAL A 61 -13.41 -8.47 -8.09
N GLU A 62 -12.94 -9.06 -9.20
CA GLU A 62 -11.57 -9.59 -9.31
C GLU A 62 -10.49 -8.52 -9.14
N ARG A 63 -10.72 -7.32 -9.67
CA ARG A 63 -9.80 -6.18 -9.47
C ARG A 63 -9.76 -5.74 -8.01
N SER A 64 -10.94 -5.60 -7.39
CA SER A 64 -11.04 -5.19 -5.99
C SER A 64 -10.43 -6.24 -5.06
N ARG A 65 -10.65 -7.53 -5.34
CA ARG A 65 -10.03 -8.65 -4.60
C ARG A 65 -8.50 -8.58 -4.68
N ARG A 66 -7.91 -8.36 -5.87
CA ARG A 66 -6.46 -8.22 -6.01
C ARG A 66 -5.89 -7.05 -5.22
N VAL A 67 -6.60 -5.93 -5.17
CA VAL A 67 -6.20 -4.77 -4.35
C VAL A 67 -6.24 -5.11 -2.87
N LEU A 68 -7.30 -5.78 -2.39
CA LEU A 68 -7.41 -6.21 -0.99
C LEU A 68 -6.30 -7.20 -0.63
N LEU A 69 -6.03 -8.19 -1.49
CA LEU A 69 -4.95 -9.17 -1.28
C LEU A 69 -3.55 -8.56 -1.32
N SER A 70 -3.35 -7.45 -2.05
CA SER A 70 -2.08 -6.71 -2.01
C SER A 70 -1.87 -5.95 -0.70
N GLN A 71 -2.94 -5.61 0.02
CA GLN A 71 -2.90 -4.94 1.32
C GLN A 71 -2.91 -5.93 2.49
N ASN A 72 -3.63 -7.02 2.34
CA ASN A 72 -3.68 -8.14 3.26
C ASN A 72 -3.71 -9.44 2.45
N PRO A 73 -2.62 -10.22 2.44
CA PRO A 73 -2.50 -11.44 1.63
C PRO A 73 -3.42 -12.59 2.04
N ASP A 74 -4.18 -12.46 3.13
CA ASP A 74 -5.09 -13.51 3.61
C ASP A 74 -6.41 -13.53 2.82
N PRO A 75 -6.66 -14.52 1.96
CA PRO A 75 -7.92 -14.65 1.24
C PRO A 75 -9.13 -14.89 2.16
N ALA A 76 -8.91 -15.51 3.35
CA ALA A 76 -9.97 -15.79 4.30
C ALA A 76 -10.48 -14.52 5.02
N ALA A 77 -9.71 -13.42 4.99
CA ALA A 77 -10.12 -12.13 5.52
C ALA A 77 -11.10 -11.38 4.60
N ILE A 78 -11.38 -11.90 3.39
CA ILE A 78 -12.28 -11.28 2.42
C ILE A 78 -13.67 -11.89 2.54
N ASP A 79 -14.62 -11.08 3.02
CA ASP A 79 -16.05 -11.41 2.92
C ASP A 79 -16.52 -11.19 1.47
N GLU A 80 -16.68 -12.29 0.74
CA GLU A 80 -17.06 -12.26 -0.69
C GLU A 80 -18.43 -11.63 -0.94
N ASP A 81 -19.39 -11.85 -0.07
CA ASP A 81 -20.73 -11.27 -0.22
C ASP A 81 -20.68 -9.76 0.01
N GLN A 82 -19.94 -9.31 1.01
CA GLN A 82 -19.73 -7.89 1.28
C GLN A 82 -18.91 -7.22 0.16
N LEU A 83 -17.88 -7.88 -0.36
CA LEU A 83 -17.09 -7.40 -1.49
C LEU A 83 -17.98 -7.19 -2.72
N ARG A 84 -18.79 -8.18 -3.07
CA ARG A 84 -19.75 -8.10 -4.19
C ARG A 84 -20.76 -6.99 -4.00
N ALA A 85 -21.32 -6.84 -2.81
CA ALA A 85 -22.26 -5.76 -2.49
C ALA A 85 -21.61 -4.38 -2.66
N ASN A 86 -20.42 -4.18 -2.13
CA ASN A 86 -19.67 -2.92 -2.23
C ASN A 86 -19.30 -2.58 -3.69
N VAL A 87 -18.89 -3.58 -4.46
CA VAL A 87 -18.56 -3.41 -5.88
C VAL A 87 -19.80 -3.03 -6.68
N LEU A 88 -20.95 -3.69 -6.45
CA LEU A 88 -22.21 -3.35 -7.12
C LEU A 88 -22.64 -1.93 -6.80
N ASP A 89 -22.57 -1.50 -5.55
CA ASP A 89 -22.89 -0.14 -5.15
C ASP A 89 -21.97 0.90 -5.80
N SER A 90 -20.67 0.60 -5.88
CA SER A 90 -19.70 1.45 -6.59
C SER A 90 -19.99 1.57 -8.09
N LEU A 91 -20.36 0.47 -8.75
CA LEU A 91 -20.75 0.47 -10.18
C LEU A 91 -22.03 1.26 -10.40
N ILE A 92 -23.02 1.17 -9.51
CA ILE A 92 -24.26 1.95 -9.55
C ILE A 92 -23.92 3.44 -9.43
N ASP A 93 -23.14 3.84 -8.42
CA ASP A 93 -22.74 5.23 -8.19
C ASP A 93 -21.97 5.79 -9.40
N ARG A 94 -21.02 5.02 -9.95
CA ARG A 94 -20.27 5.39 -11.16
C ARG A 94 -21.17 5.58 -12.38
N LYS A 95 -22.18 4.73 -12.53
CA LYS A 95 -23.15 4.82 -13.62
C LYS A 95 -24.03 6.07 -13.49
N LEU A 96 -24.53 6.35 -12.29
CA LEU A 96 -25.30 7.56 -11.99
C LEU A 96 -24.50 8.84 -12.29
N LEU A 97 -23.27 8.89 -11.81
CA LEU A 97 -22.36 10.02 -12.06
C LEU A 97 -22.03 10.17 -13.55
N SER A 98 -21.87 9.06 -14.28
CA SER A 98 -21.62 9.09 -15.72
C SER A 98 -22.80 9.67 -16.51
N VAL A 99 -24.03 9.28 -16.15
CA VAL A 99 -25.25 9.85 -16.74
C VAL A 99 -25.33 11.35 -16.45
N ALA A 100 -25.13 11.76 -15.18
CA ALA A 100 -25.14 13.16 -14.79
C ALA A 100 -24.06 13.98 -15.52
N ALA A 101 -22.86 13.45 -15.67
CA ALA A 101 -21.77 14.10 -16.41
C ALA A 101 -22.12 14.28 -17.90
N ASN A 102 -22.73 13.29 -18.52
CA ASN A 102 -23.19 13.37 -19.90
C ASN A 102 -24.31 14.41 -20.06
N ASP A 103 -25.27 14.45 -19.15
CA ASP A 103 -26.38 15.42 -19.16
C ASP A 103 -25.86 16.86 -18.99
N LEU A 104 -24.79 17.05 -18.25
CA LEU A 104 -24.06 18.32 -18.10
C LEU A 104 -23.16 18.66 -19.30
N GLY A 105 -23.01 17.75 -20.27
CA GLY A 105 -22.18 17.94 -21.46
C GLY A 105 -20.69 17.90 -21.20
N LEU A 106 -20.24 17.25 -20.11
CA LEU A 106 -18.82 17.09 -19.80
C LEU A 106 -18.15 16.15 -20.82
N ALA A 107 -16.97 16.54 -21.30
CA ALA A 107 -16.22 15.75 -22.26
C ALA A 107 -14.71 15.85 -22.03
N TYR A 108 -13.98 14.79 -22.37
CA TYR A 108 -12.52 14.76 -22.31
C TYR A 108 -11.92 14.46 -23.68
N GLY A 109 -11.20 15.43 -24.24
CA GLY A 109 -10.70 15.38 -25.61
C GLY A 109 -9.54 14.39 -25.83
N ASN A 110 -9.46 13.82 -27.04
CA ASN A 110 -8.44 12.83 -27.39
C ASN A 110 -7.01 13.34 -27.18
N THR A 111 -6.71 14.57 -27.59
CA THR A 111 -5.36 15.14 -27.48
C THR A 111 -4.86 15.20 -26.03
N LYS A 112 -5.75 15.55 -25.08
CA LYS A 112 -5.39 15.53 -23.66
C LYS A 112 -5.21 14.10 -23.15
N LEU A 113 -6.10 13.21 -23.55
CA LEU A 113 -6.02 11.79 -23.18
C LEU A 113 -4.72 11.15 -23.66
N ASP A 114 -4.31 11.46 -24.90
CA ASP A 114 -3.06 10.96 -25.47
C ASP A 114 -1.85 11.52 -24.74
N ALA A 115 -1.86 12.80 -24.41
CA ALA A 115 -0.78 13.43 -23.64
C ALA A 115 -0.62 12.79 -22.26
N GLU A 116 -1.72 12.47 -21.56
CA GLU A 116 -1.64 11.83 -20.27
C GLU A 116 -1.17 10.37 -20.34
N ILE A 117 -1.57 9.62 -21.38
CA ILE A 117 -1.06 8.25 -21.59
C ILE A 117 0.44 8.28 -21.81
N VAL A 118 0.93 9.21 -22.64
CA VAL A 118 2.36 9.35 -22.95
C VAL A 118 3.17 9.78 -21.72
N SER A 119 2.60 10.60 -20.83
CA SER A 119 3.26 11.08 -19.61
C SER A 119 3.17 10.13 -18.42
N THR A 120 2.51 8.98 -18.56
CA THR A 120 2.36 8.01 -17.47
C THR A 120 3.62 7.15 -17.37
N ASP A 121 4.35 7.26 -16.26
CA ASP A 121 5.67 6.64 -16.04
C ASP A 121 5.72 5.13 -16.32
N VAL A 122 4.66 4.39 -15.93
CA VAL A 122 4.59 2.93 -16.14
C VAL A 122 4.60 2.53 -17.63
N PHE A 123 4.31 3.44 -18.54
CA PHE A 123 4.33 3.25 -19.99
C PHE A 123 5.61 3.77 -20.64
N GLN A 124 6.58 4.20 -19.82
CA GLN A 124 7.84 4.75 -20.28
C GLN A 124 8.98 3.76 -20.04
N VAL A 125 9.99 3.85 -20.90
CA VAL A 125 11.30 3.21 -20.74
C VAL A 125 12.32 4.34 -20.87
N ASP A 126 13.19 4.50 -19.89
CA ASP A 126 14.18 5.58 -19.83
C ASP A 126 13.56 7.01 -19.96
N GLY A 127 12.39 7.19 -19.32
CA GLY A 127 11.66 8.48 -19.33
C GLY A 127 10.94 8.81 -20.64
N VAL A 128 10.94 7.90 -21.64
CA VAL A 128 10.28 8.07 -22.94
C VAL A 128 9.17 7.05 -23.10
N TYR A 129 8.01 7.51 -23.60
CA TYR A 129 6.88 6.61 -23.91
C TYR A 129 7.29 5.47 -24.85
N ASN A 130 7.00 4.24 -24.44
CA ASN A 130 7.28 3.04 -25.23
C ASN A 130 5.98 2.29 -25.57
N PRO A 131 5.60 2.18 -26.86
CA PRO A 131 4.37 1.49 -27.27
C PRO A 131 4.33 0.00 -26.90
N ASP A 132 5.47 -0.69 -26.90
CA ASP A 132 5.54 -2.10 -26.53
C ASP A 132 5.35 -2.29 -25.03
N GLN A 133 5.97 -1.43 -24.21
CA GLN A 133 5.76 -1.37 -22.76
C GLN A 133 4.29 -1.05 -22.43
N PHE A 134 3.69 -0.09 -23.12
CA PHE A 134 2.26 0.23 -22.97
C PHE A 134 1.40 -1.01 -23.25
N GLN A 135 1.65 -1.74 -24.34
CA GLN A 135 0.88 -2.92 -24.68
C GLN A 135 1.09 -4.07 -23.68
N LEU A 136 2.33 -4.26 -23.20
CA LEU A 136 2.68 -5.27 -22.19
C LEU A 136 1.93 -5.01 -20.88
N VAL A 137 2.02 -3.77 -20.35
CA VAL A 137 1.35 -3.37 -19.11
C VAL A 137 -0.16 -3.52 -19.22
N LEU A 138 -0.78 -3.08 -20.32
CA LEU A 138 -2.21 -3.21 -20.52
C LEU A 138 -2.65 -4.68 -20.59
N SER A 139 -1.92 -5.52 -21.29
CA SER A 139 -2.25 -6.95 -21.41
C SER A 139 -2.16 -7.67 -20.06
N SER A 140 -1.14 -7.36 -19.24
CA SER A 140 -1.01 -7.91 -17.89
C SER A 140 -2.15 -7.46 -16.95
N ALA A 141 -2.67 -6.23 -17.16
CA ALA A 141 -3.81 -5.69 -16.43
C ALA A 141 -5.19 -6.10 -17.01
N GLY A 142 -5.22 -6.90 -18.09
CA GLY A 142 -6.44 -7.36 -18.73
C GLY A 142 -7.17 -6.29 -19.55
N PHE A 143 -6.45 -5.28 -20.05
CA PHE A 143 -7.01 -4.23 -20.91
C PHE A 143 -6.59 -4.40 -22.37
N THR A 144 -7.50 -4.01 -23.28
CA THR A 144 -7.10 -3.64 -24.64
C THR A 144 -6.74 -2.15 -24.68
N PRO A 145 -5.89 -1.68 -25.60
CA PRO A 145 -5.57 -0.26 -25.76
C PRO A 145 -6.81 0.64 -25.91
N THR A 146 -7.79 0.20 -26.70
CA THR A 146 -9.06 0.94 -26.89
C THR A 146 -9.90 0.94 -25.62
N GLY A 147 -10.01 -0.21 -24.94
CA GLY A 147 -10.76 -0.33 -23.68
C GLY A 147 -10.17 0.53 -22.58
N TYR A 148 -8.85 0.57 -22.45
CA TYR A 148 -8.15 1.43 -21.49
C TYR A 148 -8.41 2.92 -21.75
N ARG A 149 -8.35 3.35 -23.02
CA ARG A 149 -8.61 4.75 -23.41
C ARG A 149 -10.03 5.17 -23.07
N GLU A 150 -11.03 4.31 -23.31
CA GLU A 150 -12.42 4.60 -22.96
C GLU A 150 -12.62 4.65 -21.45
N GLU A 151 -12.01 3.74 -20.71
CA GLU A 151 -12.09 3.72 -19.25
C GLU A 151 -11.42 4.96 -18.64
N MET A 152 -10.20 5.28 -19.08
CA MET A 152 -9.50 6.48 -18.67
C MET A 152 -10.28 7.76 -19.00
N ARG A 153 -10.94 7.82 -20.18
CA ARG A 153 -11.78 8.96 -20.53
C ARG A 153 -12.95 9.12 -19.57
N LYS A 154 -13.63 8.02 -19.22
CA LYS A 154 -14.72 8.04 -18.23
C LYS A 154 -14.22 8.54 -16.87
N ASP A 155 -13.09 8.01 -16.40
CA ASP A 155 -12.50 8.44 -15.12
C ASP A 155 -12.16 9.93 -15.11
N LYS A 156 -11.62 10.45 -16.21
CA LYS A 156 -11.30 11.89 -16.33
C LYS A 156 -12.56 12.76 -16.36
N ILE A 157 -13.63 12.29 -17.00
CA ILE A 157 -14.91 13.00 -17.01
C ILE A 157 -15.51 13.02 -15.60
N LEU A 158 -15.53 11.88 -14.89
CA LEU A 158 -16.01 11.81 -13.51
C LEU A 158 -15.13 12.64 -12.56
N GLY A 159 -13.82 12.61 -12.76
CA GLY A 159 -12.89 13.46 -12.02
C GLY A 159 -13.14 14.96 -12.26
N GLN A 160 -13.47 15.37 -13.48
CA GLN A 160 -13.88 16.75 -13.77
C GLN A 160 -15.16 17.15 -13.03
N LEU A 161 -16.17 16.26 -13.00
CA LEU A 161 -17.41 16.50 -12.27
C LEU A 161 -17.14 16.68 -10.76
N GLY A 162 -16.38 15.76 -10.17
CA GLY A 162 -15.99 15.83 -8.77
C GLY A 162 -15.18 17.10 -8.45
N ALA A 163 -14.17 17.39 -9.27
CA ALA A 163 -13.34 18.58 -9.12
C ALA A 163 -14.14 19.88 -9.29
N ALA A 164 -15.10 19.92 -10.22
CA ALA A 164 -15.95 21.09 -10.41
C ALA A 164 -16.80 21.38 -9.16
N LEU A 165 -17.40 20.37 -8.56
CA LEU A 165 -18.18 20.53 -7.31
C LEU A 165 -17.27 20.91 -6.14
N GLN A 166 -16.15 20.21 -5.95
CA GLN A 166 -15.24 20.46 -4.85
C GLN A 166 -14.52 21.81 -4.95
N SER A 167 -14.12 22.22 -6.15
CA SER A 167 -13.36 23.47 -6.34
C SER A 167 -14.22 24.72 -6.38
N THR A 168 -15.53 24.60 -6.58
CA THR A 168 -16.46 25.73 -6.54
C THR A 168 -16.96 26.04 -5.14
N ALA A 169 -16.77 25.13 -4.19
CA ALA A 169 -17.06 25.39 -2.79
C ALA A 169 -16.15 26.53 -2.27
N PHE A 170 -16.74 27.46 -1.57
CA PHE A 170 -16.02 28.56 -0.97
C PHE A 170 -16.53 28.84 0.44
N MET A 171 -15.66 29.32 1.27
CA MET A 171 -16.03 29.78 2.61
C MET A 171 -15.79 31.26 2.74
N THR A 172 -16.81 32.00 3.18
CA THR A 172 -16.66 33.43 3.41
C THR A 172 -15.78 33.68 4.64
N ARG A 173 -15.17 34.86 4.71
CA ARG A 173 -14.39 35.26 5.89
C ARG A 173 -15.22 35.26 7.18
N VAL A 174 -16.51 35.55 7.09
CA VAL A 174 -17.42 35.56 8.24
C VAL A 174 -17.65 34.14 8.75
N GLU A 175 -17.91 33.19 7.83
CA GLU A 175 -18.08 31.78 8.18
C GLU A 175 -16.78 31.19 8.74
N ALA A 176 -15.64 31.47 8.11
CA ALA A 176 -14.34 31.02 8.62
C ALA A 176 -14.05 31.56 10.03
N LYS A 177 -14.33 32.85 10.30
CA LYS A 177 -14.22 33.42 11.64
C LYS A 177 -15.13 32.74 12.65
N ARG A 178 -16.37 32.49 12.26
CA ARG A 178 -17.34 31.79 13.13
C ARG A 178 -16.89 30.35 13.41
N ALA A 179 -16.45 29.62 12.41
CA ALA A 179 -15.91 28.28 12.57
C ALA A 179 -14.68 28.27 13.49
N THR A 180 -13.75 29.23 13.32
CA THR A 180 -12.58 29.40 14.19
C THR A 180 -12.98 29.72 15.63
N SER A 181 -13.91 30.66 15.81
CA SER A 181 -14.41 31.03 17.13
C SER A 181 -15.04 29.83 17.87
N LEU A 182 -15.72 28.95 17.14
CA LEU A 182 -16.30 27.73 17.70
C LEU A 182 -15.25 26.61 17.91
N SER A 183 -14.29 26.48 17.03
CA SER A 183 -13.22 25.48 17.19
C SER A 183 -12.28 25.82 18.36
N GLN A 184 -12.06 27.11 18.60
CA GLN A 184 -11.26 27.65 19.71
C GLN A 184 -12.11 28.00 20.92
N GLN A 185 -13.33 27.47 21.01
CA GLN A 185 -14.19 27.62 22.19
C GLN A 185 -13.53 26.94 23.38
N THR A 186 -13.60 27.62 24.55
CA THR A 186 -13.20 27.05 25.83
C THR A 186 -14.41 26.87 26.75
N ARG A 187 -14.30 25.95 27.69
CA ARG A 187 -15.34 25.64 28.66
C ARG A 187 -14.75 25.52 30.07
N ASP A 188 -15.48 26.05 31.07
CA ASP A 188 -15.17 25.73 32.45
C ASP A 188 -15.87 24.42 32.79
N VAL A 189 -15.07 23.38 32.97
CA VAL A 189 -15.49 21.99 33.17
C VAL A 189 -15.19 21.59 34.61
N ALA A 190 -16.14 20.94 35.24
CA ALA A 190 -15.90 20.23 36.48
C ALA A 190 -16.42 18.81 36.35
N TYR A 191 -15.72 17.83 36.90
CA TYR A 191 -16.17 16.44 36.85
C TYR A 191 -15.92 15.70 38.16
N LEU A 192 -16.80 14.72 38.45
CA LEU A 192 -16.65 13.71 39.49
C LEU A 192 -16.36 12.37 38.78
N ARG A 193 -15.38 11.63 39.24
CA ARG A 193 -15.09 10.29 38.72
C ARG A 193 -15.56 9.22 39.70
N VAL A 194 -16.33 8.28 39.23
CA VAL A 194 -16.73 7.07 39.92
C VAL A 194 -15.83 5.95 39.43
N ASP A 195 -14.87 5.60 40.26
CA ASP A 195 -13.91 4.54 39.93
C ASP A 195 -14.55 3.17 40.16
N VAL A 196 -14.59 2.33 39.15
CA VAL A 196 -15.17 0.99 39.22
C VAL A 196 -14.48 0.11 40.27
N GLU A 197 -13.16 0.25 40.40
CA GLU A 197 -12.38 -0.52 41.38
C GLU A 197 -12.87 -0.34 42.82
N ASN A 198 -13.34 0.87 43.17
CA ASN A 198 -13.89 1.17 44.49
C ASN A 198 -15.26 0.53 44.73
N LEU A 199 -15.97 0.14 43.67
CA LEU A 199 -17.30 -0.46 43.72
C LEU A 199 -17.26 -2.01 43.68
N LEU A 200 -16.12 -2.63 43.34
CA LEU A 200 -16.01 -4.08 43.27
C LEU A 200 -16.39 -4.77 44.59
N ASP A 201 -16.04 -4.18 45.74
CA ASP A 201 -16.34 -4.73 47.07
C ASP A 201 -17.81 -4.55 47.46
N GLU A 202 -18.55 -3.62 46.86
CA GLU A 202 -19.96 -3.39 47.10
C GLU A 202 -20.87 -4.35 46.32
N VAL A 203 -20.32 -4.96 45.28
CA VAL A 203 -21.06 -5.85 44.37
C VAL A 203 -21.13 -7.24 44.91
N VAL A 204 -22.35 -7.74 45.10
CA VAL A 204 -22.63 -9.13 45.43
C VAL A 204 -22.90 -9.92 44.13
N VAL A 205 -22.22 -11.05 44.02
CA VAL A 205 -22.38 -11.97 42.88
C VAL A 205 -22.96 -13.28 43.42
N GLU A 206 -24.15 -13.63 42.94
CA GLU A 206 -24.85 -14.85 43.34
C GLU A 206 -24.43 -16.05 42.45
N ASP A 207 -24.41 -17.24 43.00
CA ASP A 207 -24.05 -18.47 42.27
C ASP A 207 -24.88 -18.69 40.99
N SER A 208 -26.17 -18.37 41.05
CA SER A 208 -27.07 -18.44 39.88
C SER A 208 -26.69 -17.51 38.77
N GLU A 209 -26.17 -16.32 39.09
CA GLU A 209 -25.70 -15.31 38.13
C GLU A 209 -24.39 -15.76 37.48
N VAL A 210 -23.49 -16.41 38.24
CA VAL A 210 -22.24 -16.98 37.73
C VAL A 210 -22.54 -18.04 36.66
N VAL A 211 -23.49 -18.93 36.94
CA VAL A 211 -23.89 -19.97 35.97
C VAL A 211 -24.52 -19.34 34.73
N ALA A 212 -25.39 -18.34 34.90
CA ALA A 212 -26.04 -17.66 33.78
C ALA A 212 -25.03 -16.88 32.92
N PHE A 213 -24.08 -16.16 33.55
CA PHE A 213 -23.05 -15.41 32.84
C PHE A 213 -22.15 -16.31 32.00
N TYR A 214 -21.68 -17.41 32.61
CA TYR A 214 -20.88 -18.40 31.88
C TYR A 214 -21.63 -19.00 30.70
N GLN A 215 -22.92 -19.31 30.84
CA GLN A 215 -23.72 -19.87 29.74
C GLN A 215 -24.00 -18.86 28.62
N ASN A 216 -24.14 -17.60 28.96
CA ASN A 216 -24.43 -16.54 28.02
C ASN A 216 -23.16 -16.01 27.30
N ASN A 217 -21.97 -16.23 27.86
CA ASN A 217 -20.70 -15.73 27.35
C ASN A 217 -19.69 -16.87 27.09
N PRO A 218 -20.04 -17.94 26.38
CA PRO A 218 -19.15 -19.11 26.21
C PRO A 218 -17.86 -18.75 25.49
N GLY A 219 -17.90 -17.81 24.55
CA GLY A 219 -16.73 -17.36 23.78
C GLY A 219 -15.59 -16.79 24.64
N SER A 220 -15.91 -16.20 25.81
CA SER A 220 -14.90 -15.64 26.71
C SER A 220 -14.13 -16.68 27.50
N PHE A 221 -14.62 -17.91 27.57
CA PHE A 221 -14.08 -19.00 28.41
C PHE A 221 -13.56 -20.18 27.60
N MET A 222 -13.25 -19.98 26.34
CA MET A 222 -12.67 -21.00 25.47
C MET A 222 -11.18 -21.20 25.76
N THR A 223 -10.69 -22.40 25.51
CA THR A 223 -9.25 -22.64 25.37
C THR A 223 -8.76 -22.02 24.07
N ALA A 224 -7.50 -21.60 24.03
CA ALA A 224 -6.91 -21.27 22.76
C ALA A 224 -6.84 -22.52 21.86
N GLU A 225 -7.14 -22.32 20.58
CA GLU A 225 -6.89 -23.31 19.53
C GLU A 225 -5.38 -23.47 19.36
N THR A 226 -4.86 -24.70 19.33
CA THR A 226 -3.42 -24.96 19.17
C THR A 226 -3.14 -26.00 18.11
N VAL A 227 -2.03 -25.81 17.39
CA VAL A 227 -1.46 -26.78 16.46
C VAL A 227 0.00 -27.06 16.81
N ASP A 228 0.45 -28.30 16.60
CA ASP A 228 1.86 -28.66 16.56
C ASP A 228 2.26 -28.85 15.10
N ILE A 229 3.19 -28.05 14.61
CA ILE A 229 3.58 -28.00 13.21
C ILE A 229 4.91 -28.73 13.03
N ALA A 230 4.89 -29.85 12.30
CA ALA A 230 6.11 -30.44 11.75
C ALA A 230 6.49 -29.69 10.47
N TYR A 231 7.77 -29.50 10.23
CA TYR A 231 8.24 -28.78 9.04
C TYR A 231 9.63 -29.22 8.60
N ILE A 232 9.84 -29.09 7.29
CA ILE A 232 11.15 -29.16 6.63
C ILE A 232 11.41 -27.79 6.05
N GLU A 233 12.59 -27.23 6.31
CA GLU A 233 13.00 -25.93 5.76
C GLU A 233 14.30 -26.04 4.96
N ILE A 234 14.41 -25.23 3.93
CA ILE A 234 15.62 -25.09 3.10
C ILE A 234 16.01 -23.61 3.14
N LYS A 235 17.23 -23.34 3.58
CA LYS A 235 17.83 -22.01 3.56
C LYS A 235 19.05 -22.01 2.63
N ARG A 236 19.09 -21.09 1.69
CA ARG A 236 20.22 -20.97 0.78
C ARG A 236 21.55 -20.80 1.52
N ALA A 237 21.53 -20.08 2.64
CA ALA A 237 22.74 -19.85 3.44
C ALA A 237 23.35 -21.15 4.00
N ASP A 238 22.49 -22.13 4.34
CA ASP A 238 22.95 -23.40 4.90
C ASP A 238 23.63 -24.27 3.82
N LEU A 239 23.32 -24.04 2.53
CA LEU A 239 23.89 -24.78 1.40
C LEU A 239 25.28 -24.27 0.94
N LEU A 240 25.70 -23.08 1.39
CA LEU A 240 26.99 -22.52 0.99
C LEU A 240 28.19 -23.42 1.38
N ASP A 241 28.09 -24.06 2.55
CA ASP A 241 29.14 -24.95 3.04
C ASP A 241 29.16 -26.31 2.33
N ASP A 242 28.03 -26.71 1.75
CA ASP A 242 27.86 -27.97 1.02
C ASP A 242 28.36 -27.89 -0.43
N VAL A 243 28.68 -26.70 -0.92
CA VAL A 243 29.19 -26.51 -2.29
C VAL A 243 30.59 -27.10 -2.41
N GLU A 244 30.75 -28.12 -3.26
CA GLU A 244 32.06 -28.67 -3.58
C GLU A 244 32.87 -27.66 -4.42
N VAL A 245 34.05 -27.33 -3.94
CA VAL A 245 34.97 -26.38 -4.59
C VAL A 245 36.24 -27.10 -5.02
N ASN A 246 36.62 -26.92 -6.27
CA ASN A 246 37.95 -27.32 -6.75
C ASN A 246 38.49 -26.25 -7.70
N ASP A 247 39.84 -26.22 -7.85
CA ASP A 247 40.52 -25.16 -8.61
C ASP A 247 40.10 -25.14 -10.09
N GLU A 248 39.82 -26.30 -10.70
CA GLU A 248 39.37 -26.37 -12.11
C GLU A 248 38.00 -25.68 -12.32
N ALA A 249 37.08 -25.88 -11.39
CA ALA A 249 35.76 -25.24 -11.42
C ALA A 249 35.87 -23.73 -11.18
N LEU A 250 36.75 -23.29 -10.25
CA LEU A 250 36.97 -21.89 -9.99
C LEU A 250 37.67 -21.18 -11.18
N GLU A 251 38.67 -21.83 -11.82
CA GLU A 251 39.28 -21.26 -13.01
C GLU A 251 38.31 -21.14 -14.18
N ALA A 252 37.42 -22.12 -14.38
CA ALA A 252 36.36 -22.05 -15.38
C ALA A 252 35.37 -20.91 -15.09
N PHE A 253 34.90 -20.80 -13.84
CA PHE A 253 33.98 -19.74 -13.42
C PHE A 253 34.62 -18.36 -13.55
N PHE A 254 35.90 -18.22 -13.14
CA PHE A 254 36.66 -16.99 -13.35
C PHE A 254 36.79 -16.63 -14.82
N ALA A 255 37.02 -17.59 -15.71
CA ALA A 255 37.13 -17.33 -17.14
C ALA A 255 35.82 -16.73 -17.70
N ASP A 256 34.68 -17.23 -17.23
CA ASP A 256 33.35 -16.78 -17.66
C ASP A 256 32.96 -15.42 -17.04
N THR A 257 33.44 -15.15 -15.81
CA THR A 257 33.08 -13.94 -15.05
C THR A 257 34.22 -12.92 -14.98
N ARG A 258 35.31 -13.11 -15.73
CA ARG A 258 36.55 -12.33 -15.67
C ARG A 258 36.35 -10.82 -15.71
N ALA A 259 35.39 -10.36 -16.49
CA ALA A 259 35.09 -8.93 -16.63
C ALA A 259 34.63 -8.25 -15.32
N VAL A 260 34.03 -9.03 -14.39
CA VAL A 260 33.58 -8.52 -13.09
C VAL A 260 34.74 -8.14 -12.17
N TYR A 261 35.87 -8.80 -12.34
CA TYR A 261 37.09 -8.62 -11.53
C TYR A 261 38.13 -7.71 -12.20
N ALA A 262 37.85 -7.20 -13.42
CA ALA A 262 38.74 -6.28 -14.10
C ALA A 262 38.64 -4.87 -13.49
N GLU A 263 39.79 -4.26 -13.21
CA GLU A 263 39.83 -2.84 -12.86
C GLU A 263 39.86 -2.02 -14.16
N PRO A 264 38.86 -1.18 -14.43
CA PRO A 264 38.87 -0.34 -15.64
C PRO A 264 40.02 0.67 -15.58
N GLU A 265 40.39 1.21 -16.75
CA GLU A 265 41.29 2.34 -16.81
C GLU A 265 40.63 3.54 -16.13
N ARG A 266 41.33 4.16 -15.16
CA ARG A 266 40.89 5.37 -14.49
C ARG A 266 41.73 6.54 -14.90
N ARG A 267 41.07 7.66 -15.18
CA ARG A 267 41.76 8.89 -15.61
C ARG A 267 41.54 10.00 -14.62
N ARG A 268 42.64 10.69 -14.29
CA ARG A 268 42.57 11.93 -13.55
C ARG A 268 42.60 13.08 -14.51
N LEU A 269 41.43 13.64 -14.73
CA LEU A 269 41.22 14.74 -15.64
C LEU A 269 41.19 16.07 -14.88
N ALA A 270 41.62 17.12 -15.53
CA ALA A 270 41.34 18.48 -15.11
C ALA A 270 40.59 19.20 -16.22
N HIS A 271 39.74 20.16 -15.88
CA HIS A 271 39.05 20.97 -16.86
C HIS A 271 38.99 22.46 -16.50
N ILE A 272 38.71 23.25 -17.49
CA ILE A 272 38.29 24.65 -17.38
C ILE A 272 36.94 24.73 -18.09
N LEU A 273 35.89 25.10 -17.39
CA LEU A 273 34.54 25.30 -17.92
C LEU A 273 34.22 26.77 -18.06
N ILE A 274 33.70 27.17 -19.20
CA ILE A 274 33.02 28.45 -19.39
C ILE A 274 31.56 28.14 -19.71
N GLU A 275 30.69 28.45 -18.76
CA GLU A 275 29.25 28.18 -18.88
C GLU A 275 28.58 29.01 -19.95
N ILE A 276 27.60 28.42 -20.64
CA ILE A 276 26.70 29.15 -21.55
C ILE A 276 25.46 29.52 -20.76
N THR A 277 25.25 30.82 -20.57
CA THR A 277 24.12 31.39 -19.83
C THR A 277 23.45 32.51 -20.64
N ASP A 278 22.33 33.03 -20.15
CA ASP A 278 21.68 34.23 -20.75
C ASP A 278 22.60 35.45 -20.67
N GLU A 279 23.50 35.53 -19.70
CA GLU A 279 24.47 36.61 -19.50
C GLU A 279 25.78 36.38 -20.29
N ASN A 280 26.13 35.11 -20.54
CA ASN A 280 27.29 34.68 -21.34
C ASN A 280 26.84 33.78 -22.49
N PRO A 281 26.31 34.31 -23.60
CA PRO A 281 25.80 33.52 -24.72
C PRO A 281 26.91 32.72 -25.41
N GLU A 282 26.56 31.65 -26.11
CA GLU A 282 27.48 30.69 -26.73
C GLU A 282 28.65 31.33 -27.50
N SER A 283 28.41 32.43 -28.23
CA SER A 283 29.47 33.13 -29.01
C SER A 283 30.49 33.83 -28.12
N GLU A 284 30.10 34.33 -26.96
CA GLU A 284 30.97 34.99 -25.98
C GLU A 284 31.73 33.92 -25.18
N ALA A 285 31.04 32.89 -24.67
CA ALA A 285 31.66 31.73 -24.00
C ALA A 285 32.70 31.06 -24.89
N LYS A 286 32.41 30.93 -26.20
CA LYS A 286 33.36 30.38 -27.17
C LYS A 286 34.60 31.27 -27.34
N ALA A 287 34.42 32.59 -27.41
CA ALA A 287 35.55 33.52 -27.54
C ALA A 287 36.41 33.57 -26.28
N GLU A 288 35.81 33.43 -25.10
CA GLU A 288 36.49 33.39 -23.82
C GLU A 288 37.31 32.11 -23.66
N ILE A 289 36.71 30.92 -23.89
CA ILE A 289 37.45 29.67 -23.81
C ILE A 289 38.57 29.57 -24.84
N ASP A 290 38.38 30.11 -26.07
CA ASP A 290 39.43 30.16 -27.07
C ASP A 290 40.60 31.08 -26.64
N ASN A 291 40.33 32.20 -25.93
CA ASN A 291 41.36 33.04 -25.36
C ASN A 291 42.12 32.30 -24.22
N VAL A 292 41.41 31.60 -23.32
CA VAL A 292 42.05 30.80 -22.28
C VAL A 292 42.91 29.70 -22.91
N TYR A 293 42.42 29.03 -23.94
CA TYR A 293 43.18 28.02 -24.67
C TYR A 293 44.48 28.58 -25.25
N GLN A 294 44.42 29.77 -25.88
CA GLN A 294 45.63 30.41 -26.42
C GLN A 294 46.65 30.79 -25.34
N GLN A 295 46.21 31.28 -24.19
CA GLN A 295 47.12 31.57 -23.06
C GLN A 295 47.83 30.31 -22.58
N ILE A 296 47.13 29.15 -22.52
CA ILE A 296 47.78 27.88 -22.14
C ILE A 296 48.81 27.47 -23.21
N VAL A 297 48.45 27.61 -24.50
CA VAL A 297 49.39 27.32 -25.61
C VAL A 297 50.64 28.22 -25.56
N GLU A 298 50.50 29.49 -25.11
CA GLU A 298 51.60 30.43 -24.95
C GLU A 298 52.43 30.17 -23.69
N GLY A 299 52.03 29.24 -22.83
CA GLY A 299 52.77 28.73 -21.68
C GLY A 299 52.25 29.16 -20.32
N ALA A 300 51.02 29.69 -20.22
CA ALA A 300 50.38 29.95 -18.95
C ALA A 300 50.05 28.63 -18.24
N ASP A 301 50.09 28.63 -16.89
CA ASP A 301 49.77 27.43 -16.11
C ASP A 301 48.26 27.14 -16.18
N PHE A 302 47.93 25.88 -16.45
CA PHE A 302 46.54 25.42 -16.58
C PHE A 302 45.75 25.59 -15.28
N ALA A 303 46.35 25.23 -14.15
CA ALA A 303 45.69 25.27 -12.87
C ALA A 303 45.45 26.71 -12.38
N ASP A 304 46.31 27.63 -12.72
CA ASP A 304 46.13 29.05 -12.41
C ASP A 304 44.99 29.67 -13.27
N LEU A 305 44.92 29.29 -14.55
CA LEU A 305 43.81 29.73 -15.43
C LEU A 305 42.48 29.08 -15.07
N ALA A 306 42.48 27.82 -14.57
CA ALA A 306 41.29 27.18 -14.05
C ALA A 306 40.70 27.96 -12.85
N LYS A 307 41.57 28.43 -11.92
CA LYS A 307 41.16 29.26 -10.78
C LYS A 307 40.62 30.63 -11.19
N GLU A 308 41.14 31.17 -12.28
CA GLU A 308 40.80 32.54 -12.74
C GLU A 308 39.56 32.56 -13.61
N TYR A 309 39.34 31.54 -14.45
CA TYR A 309 38.35 31.58 -15.51
C TYR A 309 37.29 30.47 -15.42
N SER A 310 37.54 29.37 -14.67
CA SER A 310 36.57 28.28 -14.68
C SER A 310 35.31 28.59 -13.87
N ASP A 311 34.17 28.39 -14.50
CA ASP A 311 32.84 28.53 -13.88
C ASP A 311 32.45 27.28 -13.08
N ASP A 312 33.27 26.20 -13.09
CA ASP A 312 32.99 25.02 -12.26
C ASP A 312 33.34 25.24 -10.78
N PRO A 313 32.36 25.44 -9.89
CA PRO A 313 32.62 25.70 -8.48
C PRO A 313 33.25 24.51 -7.76
N GLY A 314 33.17 23.29 -8.33
CA GLY A 314 33.66 22.07 -7.73
C GLY A 314 35.16 21.89 -7.88
N SER A 315 35.75 22.33 -9.00
CA SER A 315 37.15 22.09 -9.32
C SER A 315 37.99 23.36 -9.55
N ALA A 316 37.39 24.51 -9.86
CA ALA A 316 38.12 25.73 -10.16
C ALA A 316 39.20 26.06 -9.12
N GLU A 317 38.86 26.11 -7.83
CA GLU A 317 39.75 26.46 -6.72
C GLU A 317 40.95 25.50 -6.55
N ILE A 318 40.80 24.26 -7.03
CA ILE A 318 41.84 23.23 -6.99
C ILE A 318 42.54 23.04 -8.33
N GLY A 319 42.42 24.04 -9.22
CA GLY A 319 43.09 24.07 -10.53
C GLY A 319 42.39 23.21 -11.60
N GLY A 320 41.08 23.02 -11.47
CA GLY A 320 40.26 22.27 -12.40
C GLY A 320 40.33 20.74 -12.23
N ASP A 321 41.01 20.22 -11.19
CA ASP A 321 41.25 18.80 -10.97
C ASP A 321 39.95 18.08 -10.55
N LEU A 322 39.53 17.09 -11.33
CA LEU A 322 38.33 16.27 -11.10
C LEU A 322 38.60 14.95 -10.36
N GLY A 323 39.87 14.70 -10.01
CA GLY A 323 40.28 13.42 -9.42
C GLY A 323 40.31 12.25 -10.41
N PHE A 324 40.55 11.05 -9.91
CA PHE A 324 40.42 9.83 -10.71
C PHE A 324 38.95 9.45 -10.88
N THR A 325 38.56 9.20 -12.11
CA THR A 325 37.18 8.83 -12.48
C THR A 325 37.18 7.57 -13.34
N ASP A 326 36.11 6.79 -13.17
CA ASP A 326 35.83 5.62 -13.98
C ASP A 326 35.14 6.01 -15.29
N PRO A 327 35.22 5.16 -16.36
CA PRO A 327 34.45 5.35 -17.58
C PRO A 327 32.94 5.46 -17.29
N GLY A 328 32.24 6.36 -17.97
CA GLY A 328 30.80 6.64 -17.78
C GLY A 328 30.51 7.67 -16.69
N THR A 329 31.51 8.37 -16.17
CA THR A 329 31.33 9.40 -15.13
C THR A 329 30.88 10.74 -15.70
N PHE A 330 31.31 11.10 -16.91
CA PHE A 330 31.05 12.39 -17.54
C PHE A 330 30.09 12.24 -18.72
N VAL A 331 29.57 13.39 -19.20
CA VAL A 331 28.77 13.43 -20.43
C VAL A 331 29.60 12.99 -21.62
N GLU A 332 28.94 12.39 -22.62
CA GLU A 332 29.57 11.66 -23.74
C GLU A 332 30.62 12.52 -24.45
N GLU A 333 30.32 13.78 -24.77
CA GLU A 333 31.21 14.67 -25.49
C GLU A 333 32.49 15.02 -24.69
N PHE A 334 32.38 15.15 -23.38
CA PHE A 334 33.51 15.38 -22.49
C PHE A 334 34.35 14.11 -22.37
N GLU A 335 33.70 12.98 -22.16
CA GLU A 335 34.34 11.70 -21.93
C GLU A 335 35.09 11.20 -23.18
N GLU A 336 34.46 11.26 -24.35
CA GLU A 336 35.10 10.86 -25.62
C GLU A 336 36.44 11.60 -25.81
N VAL A 337 36.45 12.91 -25.57
CA VAL A 337 37.67 13.70 -25.72
C VAL A 337 38.64 13.42 -24.58
N GLY A 338 38.19 13.39 -23.33
CA GLY A 338 39.03 13.13 -22.15
C GLY A 338 39.76 11.78 -22.24
N TYR A 339 39.06 10.75 -22.75
CA TYR A 339 39.64 9.41 -22.91
C TYR A 339 40.54 9.26 -24.17
N ALA A 340 40.46 10.20 -25.11
CA ALA A 340 41.38 10.24 -26.25
C ALA A 340 42.74 10.93 -25.94
N LEU A 341 42.86 11.66 -24.81
CA LEU A 341 44.07 12.38 -24.46
C LEU A 341 45.21 11.45 -24.00
N ASN A 342 46.44 11.81 -24.33
CA ASN A 342 47.63 11.24 -23.76
C ASN A 342 48.01 12.00 -22.45
N LEU A 343 48.81 11.37 -21.60
CA LEU A 343 49.29 11.96 -20.34
C LEU A 343 49.90 13.36 -20.57
N ASN A 344 49.44 14.35 -19.80
CA ASN A 344 49.76 15.76 -19.89
C ASN A 344 49.28 16.47 -21.19
N GLN A 345 48.50 15.79 -22.03
CA GLN A 345 47.86 16.40 -23.19
C GLN A 345 46.58 17.14 -22.78
N MET A 346 46.32 18.21 -23.47
CA MET A 346 45.13 19.05 -23.34
C MET A 346 44.30 18.97 -24.61
N SER A 347 42.96 19.04 -24.48
CA SER A 347 42.04 19.12 -25.61
C SER A 347 42.00 20.53 -26.25
N GLN A 348 41.43 20.64 -27.44
CA GLN A 348 40.82 21.89 -27.89
C GLN A 348 39.52 22.13 -27.12
N PRO A 349 38.95 23.34 -27.16
CA PRO A 349 37.64 23.59 -26.57
C PRO A 349 36.56 22.62 -27.06
N VAL A 350 35.87 21.94 -26.13
CA VAL A 350 34.82 20.94 -26.34
C VAL A 350 33.50 21.52 -25.87
N LEU A 351 32.46 21.45 -26.67
CA LEU A 351 31.11 21.88 -26.30
C LEU A 351 30.36 20.71 -25.68
N THR A 352 29.74 20.96 -24.54
CA THR A 352 28.79 20.07 -23.88
C THR A 352 27.50 20.81 -23.53
N GLU A 353 26.54 20.17 -22.92
CA GLU A 353 25.33 20.82 -22.40
C GLU A 353 25.61 21.88 -21.32
N PHE A 354 26.75 21.81 -20.63
CA PHE A 354 27.14 22.78 -19.59
C PHE A 354 27.86 24.01 -20.13
N GLY A 355 28.46 23.94 -21.32
CA GLY A 355 29.26 25.00 -21.89
C GLY A 355 30.49 24.49 -22.62
N TYR A 356 31.51 25.36 -22.75
CA TYR A 356 32.76 24.98 -23.37
C TYR A 356 33.81 24.54 -22.33
N HIS A 357 34.46 23.43 -22.61
CA HIS A 357 35.49 22.85 -21.73
C HIS A 357 36.85 22.78 -22.43
N ILE A 358 37.92 23.05 -21.71
CA ILE A 358 39.29 22.60 -22.04
C ILE A 358 39.62 21.48 -21.06
N ILE A 359 39.92 20.28 -21.56
CA ILE A 359 40.16 19.09 -20.78
C ILE A 359 41.64 18.75 -20.82
N LYS A 360 42.24 18.37 -19.69
CA LYS A 360 43.65 17.94 -19.59
C LYS A 360 43.74 16.63 -18.84
N LEU A 361 44.48 15.66 -19.38
CA LEU A 361 44.79 14.43 -18.66
C LEU A 361 46.03 14.68 -17.77
N ILE A 362 45.82 14.60 -16.45
CA ILE A 362 46.89 14.83 -15.44
C ILE A 362 47.58 13.53 -15.09
N ASP A 363 46.84 12.46 -14.91
CA ASP A 363 47.34 11.14 -14.50
C ASP A 363 46.46 10.02 -15.06
N LEU A 364 47.00 8.79 -15.09
CA LEU A 364 46.37 7.63 -15.68
C LEU A 364 46.69 6.38 -14.89
N GLU A 365 45.67 5.73 -14.38
CA GLU A 365 45.74 4.37 -13.85
C GLU A 365 45.33 3.41 -14.96
N ALA A 366 46.29 2.62 -15.45
CA ALA A 366 46.00 1.68 -16.52
C ALA A 366 45.04 0.57 -16.06
N ALA A 367 44.13 0.16 -16.98
CA ALA A 367 43.30 -1.00 -16.74
C ALA A 367 44.13 -2.21 -16.30
N LYS A 368 43.67 -2.91 -15.26
CA LYS A 368 44.29 -4.13 -14.79
C LYS A 368 43.45 -5.34 -15.13
N GLU A 369 44.02 -6.23 -15.90
CA GLU A 369 43.45 -7.53 -16.12
C GLU A 369 43.56 -8.36 -14.83
N PRO A 370 42.45 -8.94 -14.36
CA PRO A 370 42.51 -9.71 -13.10
C PRO A 370 43.32 -10.98 -13.29
N VAL A 371 44.11 -11.30 -12.28
CA VAL A 371 44.85 -12.55 -12.19
C VAL A 371 44.12 -13.45 -11.19
N PHE A 372 43.75 -14.65 -11.62
CA PHE A 372 42.97 -15.59 -10.81
C PHE A 372 43.53 -15.77 -9.39
N ALA A 373 44.85 -15.89 -9.24
CA ALA A 373 45.48 -16.09 -7.94
C ALA A 373 45.30 -14.90 -6.97
N GLU A 374 45.07 -13.69 -7.48
CA GLU A 374 44.85 -12.48 -6.69
C GLU A 374 43.42 -12.31 -6.22
N VAL A 375 42.43 -12.81 -7.02
CA VAL A 375 40.99 -12.70 -6.77
C VAL A 375 40.35 -14.05 -6.40
N ARG A 376 41.16 -15.08 -6.13
CA ARG A 376 40.67 -16.45 -5.92
C ARG A 376 39.61 -16.56 -4.83
N ASP A 377 39.80 -15.87 -3.71
CA ASP A 377 38.86 -15.94 -2.57
C ASP A 377 37.52 -15.26 -2.92
N GLU A 378 37.56 -14.17 -3.69
CA GLU A 378 36.35 -13.50 -4.20
C GLU A 378 35.62 -14.36 -5.23
N VAL A 379 36.37 -15.00 -6.14
CA VAL A 379 35.82 -15.94 -7.12
C VAL A 379 35.19 -17.14 -6.43
N GLU A 380 35.85 -17.71 -5.39
CA GLU A 380 35.30 -18.81 -4.61
C GLU A 380 33.99 -18.40 -3.92
N ALA A 381 33.94 -17.22 -3.28
CA ALA A 381 32.73 -16.73 -2.64
C ALA A 381 31.58 -16.57 -3.65
N ALA A 382 31.84 -15.94 -4.79
CA ALA A 382 30.84 -15.78 -5.85
C ALA A 382 30.39 -17.11 -6.45
N TYR A 383 31.31 -18.04 -6.65
CA TYR A 383 31.02 -19.39 -7.12
C TYR A 383 30.10 -20.15 -6.17
N ARG A 384 30.39 -20.10 -4.85
CA ARG A 384 29.57 -20.73 -3.82
C ARG A 384 28.15 -20.16 -3.83
N GLU A 385 28.00 -18.83 -3.93
CA GLU A 385 26.70 -18.19 -4.00
C GLU A 385 25.87 -18.67 -5.20
N VAL A 386 26.47 -18.72 -6.38
CA VAL A 386 25.77 -19.20 -7.60
C VAL A 386 25.39 -20.69 -7.47
N LYS A 387 26.29 -21.51 -6.93
CA LYS A 387 26.02 -22.95 -6.77
C LYS A 387 25.02 -23.23 -5.65
N ALA A 388 25.07 -22.50 -4.55
CA ALA A 388 24.06 -22.60 -3.49
C ALA A 388 22.66 -22.21 -4.00
N GLU A 389 22.56 -21.20 -4.88
CA GLU A 389 21.28 -20.84 -5.51
C GLU A 389 20.75 -21.97 -6.42
N GLU A 390 21.63 -22.57 -7.27
CA GLU A 390 21.26 -23.72 -8.09
C GLU A 390 20.75 -24.90 -7.22
N MET A 391 21.46 -25.20 -6.12
CA MET A 391 21.09 -26.25 -5.18
C MET A 391 19.77 -25.92 -4.45
N PHE A 392 19.57 -24.67 -4.05
CA PHE A 392 18.36 -24.19 -3.37
C PHE A 392 17.13 -24.37 -4.26
N VAL A 393 17.22 -23.97 -5.51
CA VAL A 393 16.12 -24.12 -6.49
C VAL A 393 15.81 -25.59 -6.75
N ASP A 394 16.83 -26.43 -6.95
CA ASP A 394 16.67 -27.87 -7.19
C ASP A 394 16.05 -28.59 -5.99
N LEU A 395 16.58 -28.34 -4.76
CA LEU A 395 16.05 -28.91 -3.53
C LEU A 395 14.62 -28.45 -3.24
N SER A 396 14.32 -27.16 -3.45
CA SER A 396 12.97 -26.61 -3.27
C SER A 396 11.97 -27.27 -4.22
N SER A 397 12.35 -27.47 -5.47
CA SER A 397 11.51 -28.16 -6.46
C SER A 397 11.27 -29.62 -6.07
N LYS A 398 12.31 -30.36 -5.67
CA LYS A 398 12.21 -31.74 -5.21
C LYS A 398 11.39 -31.86 -3.93
N LEU A 399 11.60 -30.97 -2.94
CA LEU A 399 10.82 -30.94 -1.71
C LEU A 399 9.33 -30.75 -2.02
N SER A 400 9.01 -29.82 -2.93
CA SER A 400 7.62 -29.59 -3.34
C SER A 400 6.99 -30.83 -3.99
N GLU A 401 7.71 -31.49 -4.90
CA GLU A 401 7.22 -32.67 -5.63
C GLU A 401 7.01 -33.88 -4.67
N ILE A 402 8.05 -34.22 -3.89
CA ILE A 402 8.00 -35.38 -3.00
C ILE A 402 6.97 -35.15 -1.88
N SER A 403 6.94 -33.95 -1.30
CA SER A 403 5.97 -33.65 -0.21
C SER A 403 4.52 -33.68 -0.68
N PHE A 404 4.26 -33.36 -1.96
CA PHE A 404 2.91 -33.44 -2.54
C PHE A 404 2.45 -34.90 -2.73
N GLU A 405 3.38 -35.82 -3.04
CA GLU A 405 3.07 -37.24 -3.24
C GLU A 405 3.06 -38.02 -1.94
N SER A 406 3.73 -37.52 -0.88
CA SER A 406 3.91 -38.22 0.40
C SER A 406 2.76 -37.96 1.36
N THR A 407 2.47 -38.95 2.21
CA THR A 407 1.42 -38.86 3.25
C THR A 407 1.91 -38.25 4.56
N ASP A 408 3.23 -38.04 4.71
CA ASP A 408 3.87 -37.42 5.87
C ASP A 408 5.12 -36.64 5.42
N LEU A 409 5.89 -36.06 6.34
CA LEU A 409 7.14 -35.36 6.08
C LEU A 409 8.38 -36.20 6.40
N GLU A 410 8.25 -37.43 6.87
CA GLU A 410 9.40 -38.30 7.17
C GLU A 410 10.06 -38.80 5.89
N GLU A 411 9.26 -39.19 4.88
CA GLU A 411 9.76 -39.62 3.56
C GLU A 411 10.52 -38.52 2.84
N PRO A 412 9.99 -37.28 2.65
CA PRO A 412 10.72 -36.18 2.04
C PRO A 412 12.00 -35.80 2.78
N ALA A 413 11.98 -35.82 4.12
CA ALA A 413 13.14 -35.52 4.94
C ALA A 413 14.28 -36.52 4.72
N GLN A 414 13.95 -37.83 4.69
CA GLN A 414 14.91 -38.91 4.47
C GLN A 414 15.48 -38.91 3.04
N GLU A 415 14.62 -38.71 2.02
CA GLU A 415 15.03 -38.77 0.63
C GLU A 415 15.96 -37.59 0.26
N LEU A 416 15.71 -36.40 0.84
CA LEU A 416 16.48 -35.20 0.56
C LEU A 416 17.60 -34.91 1.58
N ASP A 417 17.78 -35.79 2.57
CA ASP A 417 18.74 -35.62 3.69
C ASP A 417 18.54 -34.29 4.44
N LEU A 418 17.24 -33.92 4.65
CA LEU A 418 16.84 -32.69 5.34
C LEU A 418 16.31 -33.01 6.74
N GLU A 419 16.46 -32.04 7.66
CA GLU A 419 16.01 -32.20 9.04
C GLU A 419 14.50 -31.96 9.18
N LEU A 420 13.79 -32.94 9.75
CA LEU A 420 12.41 -32.77 10.15
C LEU A 420 12.34 -32.12 11.55
N LYS A 421 11.72 -30.97 11.65
CA LYS A 421 11.58 -30.17 12.87
C LYS A 421 10.13 -30.09 13.33
N SER A 422 9.92 -29.64 14.57
CA SER A 422 8.58 -29.36 15.13
C SER A 422 8.60 -28.06 15.93
N THR A 423 7.48 -27.31 15.88
CA THR A 423 7.30 -26.09 16.67
C THR A 423 6.89 -26.39 18.12
N GLY A 424 6.36 -27.57 18.38
CA GLY A 424 5.50 -27.82 19.56
C GLY A 424 4.16 -27.08 19.44
N PRO A 425 3.34 -27.10 20.49
CA PRO A 425 2.02 -26.47 20.47
C PRO A 425 2.13 -24.92 20.35
N VAL A 426 1.54 -24.35 19.30
CA VAL A 426 1.45 -22.90 19.05
C VAL A 426 0.01 -22.50 18.85
N THR A 427 -0.33 -21.26 19.23
CA THR A 427 -1.65 -20.67 19.01
C THR A 427 -1.62 -19.74 17.81
N ARG A 428 -2.79 -19.44 17.23
CA ARG A 428 -2.90 -18.51 16.11
C ARG A 428 -2.38 -17.10 16.44
N ASP A 429 -2.59 -16.65 17.68
CA ASP A 429 -2.32 -15.27 18.08
C ASP A 429 -0.93 -15.07 18.71
N VAL A 430 -0.35 -16.13 19.27
CA VAL A 430 0.94 -16.09 19.95
C VAL A 430 1.82 -17.20 19.40
N ALA A 431 2.64 -16.85 18.40
CA ALA A 431 3.60 -17.76 17.79
C ALA A 431 4.99 -17.14 17.79
N GLU A 432 6.01 -17.94 18.12
CA GLU A 432 7.41 -17.52 18.14
C GLU A 432 8.23 -18.34 17.12
N GLY A 433 9.38 -17.82 16.74
CA GLY A 433 10.31 -18.51 15.86
C GLY A 433 9.73 -18.77 14.47
N PHE A 434 9.81 -20.02 14.00
CA PHE A 434 9.30 -20.44 12.68
C PHE A 434 7.81 -20.18 12.51
N ALA A 435 7.02 -20.43 13.54
CA ALA A 435 5.57 -20.22 13.52
C ALA A 435 5.16 -18.74 13.55
N SER A 436 6.07 -17.79 13.81
CA SER A 436 5.74 -16.35 13.72
C SER A 436 5.50 -15.85 12.29
N ASN A 437 5.84 -16.66 11.29
CA ASN A 437 5.58 -16.32 9.89
C ASN A 437 4.10 -16.52 9.55
N SER A 438 3.47 -15.47 9.01
CA SER A 438 2.04 -15.49 8.66
C SER A 438 1.70 -16.54 7.59
N ASN A 439 2.57 -16.78 6.60
CA ASN A 439 2.34 -17.76 5.54
C ASN A 439 2.31 -19.19 6.12
N VAL A 440 3.21 -19.45 7.10
CA VAL A 440 3.24 -20.74 7.83
C VAL A 440 1.95 -20.94 8.61
N MET A 441 1.51 -19.93 9.36
CA MET A 441 0.30 -20.03 10.17
C MET A 441 -0.96 -20.12 9.31
N ASN A 442 -1.05 -19.37 8.22
CA ASN A 442 -2.16 -19.47 7.28
C ASN A 442 -2.26 -20.87 6.65
N ALA A 443 -1.11 -21.45 6.27
CA ALA A 443 -1.08 -22.82 5.77
C ALA A 443 -1.46 -23.84 6.84
N ALA A 444 -0.92 -23.70 8.08
CA ALA A 444 -1.19 -24.64 9.18
C ALA A 444 -2.65 -24.67 9.59
N PHE A 445 -3.33 -23.51 9.59
CA PHE A 445 -4.76 -23.42 9.90
C PHE A 445 -5.66 -23.47 8.65
N GLY A 446 -5.06 -23.66 7.48
CA GLY A 446 -5.80 -23.88 6.22
C GLY A 446 -6.50 -25.25 6.20
N PRO A 447 -7.65 -25.36 5.48
CA PRO A 447 -8.44 -26.61 5.47
C PRO A 447 -7.64 -27.81 4.95
N ASP A 448 -6.79 -27.63 3.96
CA ASP A 448 -5.99 -28.72 3.36
C ASP A 448 -5.01 -29.34 4.35
N VAL A 449 -4.35 -28.50 5.16
CA VAL A 449 -3.32 -28.96 6.12
C VAL A 449 -3.96 -29.36 7.44
N LEU A 450 -4.88 -28.52 7.98
CA LEU A 450 -5.49 -28.75 9.29
C LEU A 450 -6.55 -29.84 9.25
N MET A 451 -7.47 -29.82 8.29
CA MET A 451 -8.66 -30.69 8.27
C MET A 451 -8.42 -31.95 7.45
N ASP A 452 -7.84 -31.82 6.26
CA ASP A 452 -7.56 -32.97 5.39
C ASP A 452 -6.25 -33.67 5.78
N GLY A 453 -5.42 -33.03 6.60
CA GLY A 453 -4.18 -33.58 7.12
C GLY A 453 -3.12 -33.82 6.03
N ASN A 454 -3.13 -32.99 4.97
CA ASN A 454 -2.13 -33.04 3.92
C ASN A 454 -0.85 -32.29 4.33
N ASN A 455 0.23 -32.53 3.59
CA ASN A 455 1.38 -31.65 3.61
C ASN A 455 1.01 -30.35 2.89
N SER A 456 1.57 -29.21 3.31
CA SER A 456 1.36 -27.95 2.60
C SER A 456 2.03 -27.96 1.22
N THR A 457 1.62 -27.07 0.36
CA THR A 457 2.47 -26.67 -0.77
C THR A 457 3.74 -26.02 -0.24
N LEU A 458 4.76 -25.86 -1.12
CA LEU A 458 5.98 -25.13 -0.76
C LEU A 458 5.64 -23.70 -0.34
N ILE A 459 6.06 -23.33 0.86
CA ILE A 459 5.84 -22.00 1.46
C ILE A 459 7.13 -21.19 1.30
N GLU A 460 7.03 -20.04 0.64
CA GLU A 460 8.09 -19.05 0.63
C GLU A 460 8.02 -18.21 1.91
N ILE A 461 9.01 -18.37 2.79
CA ILE A 461 9.19 -17.58 4.00
C ILE A 461 9.92 -16.27 3.65
N THR A 462 10.99 -16.40 2.85
CA THR A 462 11.70 -15.32 2.16
C THR A 462 12.21 -15.86 0.82
N PRO A 463 12.66 -15.02 -0.12
CA PRO A 463 13.23 -15.50 -1.40
C PRO A 463 14.35 -16.54 -1.27
N ASN A 464 15.03 -16.58 -0.11
CA ASN A 464 16.14 -17.50 0.17
C ASN A 464 15.81 -18.53 1.26
N HIS A 465 14.53 -18.70 1.59
CA HIS A 465 14.08 -19.59 2.65
C HIS A 465 12.72 -20.16 2.32
N HIS A 466 12.66 -21.44 2.01
CA HIS A 466 11.44 -22.19 1.72
C HIS A 466 11.17 -23.24 2.77
N ALA A 467 9.91 -23.64 2.91
CA ALA A 467 9.52 -24.74 3.80
C ALA A 467 8.27 -25.46 3.31
N VAL A 468 8.11 -26.70 3.79
CA VAL A 468 6.85 -27.44 3.73
C VAL A 468 6.47 -27.84 5.15
N ILE A 469 5.19 -27.74 5.47
CA ILE A 469 4.67 -28.01 6.80
C ILE A 469 3.58 -29.07 6.80
N ARG A 470 3.36 -29.66 7.99
CA ARG A 470 2.26 -30.55 8.29
C ARG A 470 1.80 -30.34 9.73
N VAL A 471 0.51 -30.42 9.99
CA VAL A 471 -0.01 -30.41 11.37
C VAL A 471 0.07 -31.82 11.95
N ASN A 472 0.92 -31.98 12.97
CA ASN A 472 1.07 -33.25 13.71
C ASN A 472 -0.03 -33.47 14.75
N ALA A 473 -0.42 -32.40 15.42
CA ALA A 473 -1.45 -32.42 16.43
C ALA A 473 -2.28 -31.15 16.38
N TYR A 474 -3.58 -31.32 16.56
CA TYR A 474 -4.53 -30.22 16.61
C TYR A 474 -5.38 -30.33 17.86
N GLN A 475 -5.47 -29.27 18.63
CA GLN A 475 -6.39 -29.12 19.74
C GLN A 475 -7.37 -28.00 19.42
N PRO A 476 -8.63 -28.33 19.12
CA PRO A 476 -9.64 -27.32 18.87
C PRO A 476 -9.89 -26.47 20.12
N SER A 477 -10.40 -25.27 19.91
CA SER A 477 -10.90 -24.44 20.99
C SER A 477 -12.08 -25.12 21.67
N GLU A 478 -11.98 -25.37 22.96
CA GLU A 478 -13.00 -26.02 23.77
C GLU A 478 -13.43 -25.11 24.92
N LEU A 479 -14.70 -25.19 25.30
CA LEU A 479 -15.22 -24.45 26.44
C LEU A 479 -14.65 -25.06 27.75
N LYS A 480 -13.86 -24.26 28.47
CA LYS A 480 -13.33 -24.63 29.78
C LYS A 480 -14.49 -24.86 30.75
N SER A 481 -14.42 -25.90 31.56
CA SER A 481 -15.48 -26.16 32.55
C SER A 481 -15.61 -24.98 33.53
N LEU A 482 -16.84 -24.72 33.99
CA LEU A 482 -17.11 -23.67 34.96
C LEU A 482 -16.27 -23.82 36.27
N GLU A 483 -15.92 -25.03 36.66
CA GLU A 483 -15.07 -25.27 37.84
C GLU A 483 -13.68 -24.64 37.66
N VAL A 484 -13.11 -24.71 36.45
CA VAL A 484 -11.78 -24.19 36.12
C VAL A 484 -11.81 -22.66 36.03
N VAL A 485 -12.84 -22.09 35.40
CA VAL A 485 -12.91 -20.63 35.12
C VAL A 485 -13.80 -19.89 36.14
N ARG A 486 -14.27 -20.55 37.20
CA ARG A 486 -15.23 -19.92 38.12
C ARG A 486 -14.77 -18.59 38.68
N GLN A 487 -13.50 -18.46 39.04
CA GLN A 487 -12.97 -17.20 39.58
C GLN A 487 -12.96 -16.12 38.50
N GLU A 488 -12.55 -16.46 37.30
CA GLU A 488 -12.54 -15.56 36.12
C GLU A 488 -13.96 -15.09 35.79
N VAL A 489 -14.94 -15.99 35.82
CA VAL A 489 -16.37 -15.66 35.63
C VAL A 489 -16.88 -14.72 36.71
N VAL A 490 -16.56 -14.99 38.00
CA VAL A 490 -16.95 -14.14 39.13
C VAL A 490 -16.34 -12.76 39.01
N ASP A 491 -15.07 -12.67 38.65
CA ASP A 491 -14.37 -11.39 38.54
C ASP A 491 -14.91 -10.56 37.34
N SER A 492 -15.15 -11.22 36.19
CA SER A 492 -15.77 -10.58 35.04
C SER A 492 -17.17 -10.06 35.31
N LEU A 493 -18.00 -10.90 35.94
CA LEU A 493 -19.37 -10.53 36.32
C LEU A 493 -19.40 -9.44 37.40
N ARG A 494 -18.47 -9.49 38.37
CA ARG A 494 -18.34 -8.48 39.41
C ARG A 494 -17.98 -7.12 38.77
N ARG A 495 -17.05 -7.11 37.82
CA ARG A 495 -16.67 -5.92 37.09
C ARG A 495 -17.83 -5.35 36.29
N GLU A 496 -18.55 -6.16 35.52
CA GLU A 496 -19.73 -5.72 34.76
C GLU A 496 -20.80 -5.09 35.67
N LYS A 497 -21.06 -5.70 36.82
CA LYS A 497 -22.02 -5.16 37.80
C LYS A 497 -21.51 -3.88 38.45
N ALA A 498 -20.21 -3.75 38.71
CA ALA A 498 -19.61 -2.52 39.26
C ALA A 498 -19.65 -1.38 38.22
N GLU A 499 -19.41 -1.65 36.96
CA GLU A 499 -19.58 -0.70 35.85
C GLU A 499 -21.04 -0.24 35.74
N ALA A 500 -22.00 -1.14 35.83
CA ALA A 500 -23.41 -0.79 35.84
C ALA A 500 -23.79 0.05 37.06
N LEU A 501 -23.26 -0.25 38.25
CA LEU A 501 -23.46 0.53 39.47
C LEU A 501 -22.83 1.94 39.36
N ALA A 502 -21.65 2.04 38.73
CA ALA A 502 -21.01 3.35 38.47
C ALA A 502 -21.89 4.25 37.58
N VAL A 503 -22.50 3.65 36.54
CA VAL A 503 -23.47 4.37 35.69
C VAL A 503 -24.71 4.78 36.48
N GLU A 504 -25.28 3.88 37.28
CA GLU A 504 -26.45 4.19 38.14
C GLU A 504 -26.17 5.33 39.13
N GLN A 505 -25.00 5.30 39.79
CA GLN A 505 -24.58 6.38 40.66
C GLN A 505 -24.39 7.70 39.89
N ALA A 506 -23.82 7.66 38.71
CA ALA A 506 -23.64 8.84 37.88
C ALA A 506 -24.99 9.42 37.43
N GLU A 507 -25.94 8.60 37.02
CA GLU A 507 -27.30 9.03 36.69
C GLU A 507 -28.01 9.67 37.86
N ALA A 508 -27.90 9.10 39.08
CA ALA A 508 -28.44 9.66 40.28
C ALA A 508 -27.82 11.04 40.61
N MET A 509 -26.49 11.17 40.46
CA MET A 509 -25.79 12.43 40.65
C MET A 509 -26.23 13.50 39.65
N VAL A 510 -26.37 13.12 38.36
CA VAL A 510 -26.86 14.01 37.30
C VAL A 510 -28.27 14.51 37.64
N ALA A 511 -29.18 13.59 38.01
CA ALA A 511 -30.55 13.95 38.39
C ALA A 511 -30.59 14.93 39.59
N MET A 512 -29.77 14.70 40.64
CA MET A 512 -29.65 15.62 41.77
C MET A 512 -29.14 17.00 41.35
N LEU A 513 -28.17 17.06 40.45
CA LEU A 513 -27.60 18.31 39.94
C LEU A 513 -28.59 19.08 39.05
N GLU A 514 -29.41 18.37 38.26
CA GLU A 514 -30.48 18.94 37.43
C GLU A 514 -31.64 19.50 38.32
N ASP A 515 -31.95 18.82 39.42
CA ASP A 515 -32.98 19.25 40.39
C ASP A 515 -32.50 20.43 41.26
N GLY A 516 -31.29 20.94 41.02
CA GLY A 516 -30.77 22.13 41.65
C GLY A 516 -29.88 21.91 42.87
N SER A 517 -29.54 20.67 43.21
CA SER A 517 -28.57 20.39 44.26
C SER A 517 -27.24 21.08 44.02
N ILE A 518 -26.61 21.56 45.07
CA ILE A 518 -25.28 22.17 45.00
C ILE A 518 -24.23 21.08 44.75
N THR A 519 -23.23 21.39 43.93
CA THR A 519 -22.18 20.45 43.51
C THR A 519 -21.46 19.80 44.67
N ARG A 520 -21.13 20.59 45.74
CA ARG A 520 -20.47 20.08 46.94
C ARG A 520 -21.31 19.05 47.67
N TYR A 521 -22.62 19.27 47.80
CA TYR A 521 -23.52 18.33 48.47
C TYR A 521 -23.57 17.00 47.75
N VAL A 522 -23.62 17.02 46.41
CA VAL A 522 -23.62 15.80 45.62
C VAL A 522 -22.29 15.04 45.82
N ALA A 523 -21.16 15.73 45.75
CA ALA A 523 -19.85 15.12 46.00
C ALA A 523 -19.75 14.45 47.39
N ASP A 524 -20.18 15.19 48.44
CA ASP A 524 -20.14 14.73 49.82
C ASP A 524 -21.06 13.48 50.03
N GLN A 525 -22.17 13.35 49.31
CA GLN A 525 -23.10 12.23 49.42
C GLN A 525 -22.50 10.92 48.84
N PHE A 526 -21.66 11.03 47.83
CA PHE A 526 -21.03 9.88 47.18
C PHE A 526 -19.55 9.71 47.56
N GLY A 527 -19.04 10.55 48.49
CA GLY A 527 -17.65 10.47 48.94
C GLY A 527 -16.62 10.80 47.84
N LEU A 528 -17.00 11.64 46.85
CA LEU A 528 -16.19 11.99 45.70
C LEU A 528 -15.70 13.43 45.76
N GLU A 529 -14.68 13.77 45.02
CA GLU A 529 -14.13 15.11 44.89
C GLU A 529 -14.23 15.65 43.46
N TRP A 530 -14.63 16.93 43.33
CA TRP A 530 -14.68 17.60 42.03
C TRP A 530 -13.28 17.96 41.54
N THR A 531 -12.96 17.51 40.34
CA THR A 531 -11.85 18.08 39.58
C THR A 531 -12.39 19.22 38.73
N VAL A 532 -11.72 20.39 38.78
CA VAL A 532 -12.16 21.60 38.07
C VAL A 532 -11.06 22.02 37.09
N VAL A 533 -11.44 22.19 35.84
CA VAL A 533 -10.55 22.68 34.77
C VAL A 533 -11.21 23.91 34.16
N SER A 534 -10.54 25.05 34.28
CA SER A 534 -10.99 26.32 33.71
C SER A 534 -10.46 26.47 32.29
N GLU A 535 -11.28 27.06 31.43
CA GLU A 535 -10.92 27.31 30.01
C GLU A 535 -10.44 26.10 29.23
N ALA A 536 -10.95 24.90 29.57
CA ALA A 536 -10.64 23.67 28.87
C ALA A 536 -10.91 23.80 27.37
N SER A 537 -9.96 23.40 26.56
CA SER A 537 -10.09 23.34 25.07
C SER A 537 -10.63 22.00 24.59
N ARG A 538 -11.06 21.91 23.32
CA ARG A 538 -11.55 20.63 22.72
C ARG A 538 -10.51 19.51 22.72
N ASN A 539 -9.24 19.85 22.69
CA ASN A 539 -8.12 18.89 22.63
C ASN A 539 -7.26 19.01 23.90
N ASP A 540 -7.88 19.31 25.02
CA ASP A 540 -7.20 19.40 26.31
C ASP A 540 -6.61 18.04 26.69
N GLN A 541 -5.32 18.01 27.01
CA GLN A 541 -4.58 16.79 27.35
C GLN A 541 -4.65 16.46 28.85
N GLU A 542 -5.14 17.39 29.67
CA GLU A 542 -5.27 17.21 31.11
C GLU A 542 -6.60 16.54 31.51
N ILE A 543 -7.52 16.40 30.55
CA ILE A 543 -8.84 15.80 30.77
C ILE A 543 -8.94 14.53 29.90
N ASP A 544 -9.47 13.45 30.49
CA ASP A 544 -9.77 12.21 29.72
C ASP A 544 -10.63 12.56 28.49
N ALA A 545 -10.29 11.94 27.35
CA ALA A 545 -10.91 12.27 26.06
C ALA A 545 -12.44 12.11 26.07
N GLU A 546 -12.96 11.11 26.78
CA GLU A 546 -14.41 10.86 26.92
C GLU A 546 -15.07 11.96 27.76
N ILE A 547 -14.46 12.39 28.87
CA ILE A 547 -14.92 13.49 29.71
C ILE A 547 -14.94 14.79 28.91
N ASN A 548 -13.87 15.07 28.19
CA ASN A 548 -13.75 16.27 27.37
C ASN A 548 -14.78 16.26 26.22
N ARG A 549 -14.94 15.13 25.53
CA ARG A 549 -15.96 14.96 24.49
C ARG A 549 -17.36 15.19 25.03
N LYS A 550 -17.66 14.66 26.23
CA LYS A 550 -18.93 14.89 26.90
C LYS A 550 -19.11 16.37 27.27
N ALA A 551 -18.10 17.00 27.85
CA ALA A 551 -18.13 18.42 28.22
C ALA A 551 -18.47 19.31 27.02
N PHE A 552 -17.91 18.99 25.83
CA PHE A 552 -18.17 19.74 24.59
C PHE A 552 -19.47 19.37 23.88
N SER A 553 -20.11 18.26 24.24
CA SER A 553 -21.44 17.87 23.73
C SER A 553 -22.59 18.53 24.52
N LEU A 554 -22.34 18.94 25.78
CA LEU A 554 -23.34 19.58 26.60
C LEU A 554 -23.74 20.95 26.04
N ALA A 555 -25.00 21.33 26.23
CA ALA A 555 -25.49 22.63 25.83
C ALA A 555 -24.81 23.75 26.61
N ARG A 556 -24.74 24.96 26.01
CA ARG A 556 -24.28 26.16 26.74
C ARG A 556 -25.23 26.44 27.90
N PRO A 557 -24.74 26.54 29.14
CA PRO A 557 -25.58 26.91 30.27
C PRO A 557 -26.11 28.33 30.14
N SER A 558 -27.30 28.59 30.65
CA SER A 558 -27.78 29.96 30.87
C SER A 558 -27.01 30.61 32.01
N ALA A 559 -26.96 31.96 32.02
CA ALA A 559 -26.17 32.71 33.01
C ALA A 559 -26.48 32.30 34.47
N GLY A 560 -25.45 31.90 35.19
CA GLY A 560 -25.54 31.45 36.59
C GLY A 560 -26.03 30.01 36.78
N ASN A 561 -26.30 29.27 35.69
CA ASN A 561 -26.66 27.86 35.73
C ASN A 561 -25.49 26.97 35.28
N LYS A 562 -25.70 25.66 35.34
CA LYS A 562 -24.79 24.61 34.82
C LYS A 562 -25.56 23.69 33.87
N THR A 563 -24.86 23.04 32.98
CA THR A 563 -25.36 21.88 32.25
C THR A 563 -24.56 20.68 32.67
N VAL A 564 -25.22 19.54 32.85
CA VAL A 564 -24.61 18.32 33.38
C VAL A 564 -24.91 17.13 32.51
N GLY A 565 -24.13 16.09 32.68
CA GLY A 565 -24.30 14.81 32.04
C GLY A 565 -23.22 13.84 32.50
N TYR A 566 -23.18 12.62 32.02
CA TYR A 566 -22.14 11.66 32.36
C TYR A 566 -21.50 11.05 31.10
N ALA A 567 -20.32 10.47 31.25
CA ALA A 567 -19.61 9.73 30.25
C ALA A 567 -18.97 8.49 30.88
N THR A 568 -19.09 7.36 30.24
CA THR A 568 -18.33 6.15 30.59
C THR A 568 -16.96 6.21 29.89
N LEU A 569 -15.91 5.90 30.64
CA LEU A 569 -14.52 5.91 30.19
C LEU A 569 -14.13 4.54 29.64
N SER A 570 -13.06 4.49 28.86
CA SER A 570 -12.56 3.27 28.23
C SER A 570 -12.11 2.17 29.23
N ASN A 571 -11.77 2.56 30.47
CA ASN A 571 -11.42 1.64 31.56
C ASN A 571 -12.63 1.14 32.37
N GLY A 572 -13.86 1.53 31.99
CA GLY A 572 -15.12 1.20 32.68
C GLY A 572 -15.59 2.22 33.71
N ASP A 573 -14.74 3.13 34.19
CA ASP A 573 -15.13 4.19 35.09
C ASP A 573 -16.21 5.11 34.49
N THR A 574 -16.96 5.79 35.33
CA THR A 574 -17.96 6.74 34.86
C THR A 574 -17.71 8.11 35.47
N ALA A 575 -17.75 9.16 34.66
CA ALA A 575 -17.55 10.55 35.10
C ALA A 575 -18.82 11.38 34.91
N VAL A 576 -19.27 12.05 36.00
CA VAL A 576 -20.29 13.10 35.94
C VAL A 576 -19.62 14.40 35.56
N VAL A 577 -20.08 15.01 34.48
CA VAL A 577 -19.49 16.22 33.89
C VAL A 577 -20.45 17.39 34.05
N SER A 578 -19.94 18.52 34.52
CA SER A 578 -20.66 19.77 34.66
C SER A 578 -19.94 20.88 33.91
N VAL A 579 -20.68 21.63 33.11
CA VAL A 579 -20.18 22.81 32.39
C VAL A 579 -20.89 24.04 32.97
N THR A 580 -20.12 25.01 33.45
CA THR A 580 -20.64 26.24 34.08
C THR A 580 -20.47 27.46 33.18
N ASN A 581 -19.51 27.43 32.27
CA ASN A 581 -19.25 28.54 31.37
C ASN A 581 -18.79 28.02 30.01
N VAL A 582 -19.14 28.75 28.97
CA VAL A 582 -18.75 28.47 27.60
C VAL A 582 -18.35 29.76 26.93
N GLN A 583 -17.09 29.90 26.59
CA GLN A 583 -16.54 31.09 25.96
C GLN A 583 -16.09 30.79 24.55
N ASN A 584 -16.62 31.53 23.60
CA ASN A 584 -16.11 31.50 22.22
C ASN A 584 -14.98 32.52 22.13
N LYS A 585 -13.92 32.21 21.41
CA LYS A 585 -12.88 33.19 21.12
C LYS A 585 -13.46 34.38 20.37
N PRO A 586 -13.24 35.63 20.85
CA PRO A 586 -13.74 36.82 20.17
C PRO A 586 -13.23 36.91 18.75
N GLU A 587 -14.11 37.24 17.81
CA GLU A 587 -13.72 37.34 16.36
C GLU A 587 -12.62 38.39 16.12
N SER A 588 -12.49 39.39 17.00
CA SER A 588 -11.45 40.41 16.97
C SER A 588 -10.05 39.88 17.31
N GLU A 589 -9.96 38.73 17.97
CA GLU A 589 -8.72 38.10 18.41
C GLU A 589 -8.28 36.93 17.49
N ILE A 590 -9.05 36.69 16.43
CA ILE A 590 -8.71 35.67 15.45
C ILE A 590 -7.64 36.21 14.52
N ASP A 591 -6.51 35.48 14.43
CA ASP A 591 -5.41 35.81 13.51
C ASP A 591 -5.85 35.69 12.05
N LEU A 592 -5.78 36.83 11.34
CA LEU A 592 -6.18 36.91 9.94
C LEU A 592 -5.22 36.17 9.00
N ALA A 593 -3.95 35.99 9.37
CA ALA A 593 -2.97 35.26 8.55
C ALA A 593 -3.33 33.78 8.42
N ASN A 594 -3.83 33.18 9.50
CA ASN A 594 -4.27 31.78 9.52
C ASN A 594 -5.69 31.59 8.98
N LEU A 595 -6.49 32.66 8.92
CA LEU A 595 -7.90 32.58 8.52
C LEU A 595 -8.08 32.15 7.05
N GLU A 596 -7.22 32.63 6.13
CA GLU A 596 -7.30 32.29 4.70
C GLU A 596 -6.90 30.84 4.43
N SER A 597 -5.94 30.33 5.19
CA SER A 597 -5.56 28.91 5.11
C SER A 597 -6.69 28.02 5.62
N LEU A 598 -7.27 28.38 6.77
CA LEU A 598 -8.39 27.65 7.35
C LEU A 598 -9.64 27.73 6.48
N ALA A 599 -9.94 28.89 5.89
CA ALA A 599 -11.06 29.03 4.97
C ALA A 599 -10.94 28.10 3.76
N ARG A 600 -9.72 27.92 3.22
CA ARG A 600 -9.48 26.95 2.14
C ARG A 600 -9.70 25.50 2.59
N VAL A 601 -9.20 25.13 3.77
CA VAL A 601 -9.39 23.78 4.31
C VAL A 601 -10.88 23.48 4.53
N LEU A 602 -11.61 24.43 5.11
CA LEU A 602 -13.03 24.29 5.36
C LEU A 602 -13.83 24.27 4.05
N ALA A 603 -13.48 25.10 3.05
CA ALA A 603 -14.10 25.07 1.73
C ALA A 603 -13.86 23.73 1.01
N THR A 604 -12.65 23.16 1.09
CA THR A 604 -12.37 21.82 0.53
C THR A 604 -13.21 20.74 1.20
N ARG A 605 -13.39 20.82 2.53
CA ARG A 605 -14.24 19.88 3.26
C ARG A 605 -15.71 20.02 2.87
N GLU A 606 -16.20 21.25 2.77
CA GLU A 606 -17.58 21.53 2.32
C GLU A 606 -17.79 21.02 0.91
N GLY A 607 -16.89 21.31 -0.03
CA GLY A 607 -16.98 20.81 -1.39
C GLY A 607 -16.94 19.28 -1.49
N SER A 608 -16.24 18.62 -0.58
CA SER A 608 -16.29 17.15 -0.49
C SER A 608 -17.65 16.67 0.02
N THR A 609 -18.26 17.39 0.96
CA THR A 609 -19.61 17.11 1.46
C THR A 609 -20.63 17.32 0.35
N ASP A 610 -20.57 18.44 -0.37
CA ASP A 610 -21.43 18.75 -1.51
C ASP A 610 -21.38 17.66 -2.59
N TYR A 611 -20.17 17.13 -2.86
CA TYR A 611 -20.01 16.03 -3.80
C TYR A 611 -20.67 14.74 -3.32
N VAL A 612 -20.56 14.41 -2.04
CA VAL A 612 -21.22 13.23 -1.43
C VAL A 612 -22.74 13.41 -1.49
N GLU A 613 -23.25 14.56 -1.08
CA GLU A 613 -24.69 14.87 -1.12
C GLU A 613 -25.24 14.84 -2.55
N PHE A 614 -24.49 15.39 -3.51
CA PHE A 614 -24.85 15.30 -4.93
C PHE A 614 -24.97 13.85 -5.41
N ARG A 615 -24.00 13.00 -5.06
CA ARG A 615 -24.03 11.56 -5.40
C ARG A 615 -25.23 10.87 -4.75
N ASP A 616 -25.49 11.16 -3.48
CA ASP A 616 -26.58 10.55 -2.72
C ASP A 616 -27.96 11.02 -3.25
N ASP A 617 -28.07 12.27 -3.70
CA ASP A 617 -29.26 12.78 -4.40
C ASP A 617 -29.49 12.06 -5.74
N LEU A 618 -28.42 11.86 -6.52
CA LEU A 618 -28.51 11.06 -7.75
C LEU A 618 -28.97 9.62 -7.47
N LYS A 619 -28.53 9.03 -6.35
CA LYS A 619 -28.93 7.68 -5.93
C LYS A 619 -30.40 7.63 -5.48
N ALA A 620 -30.85 8.65 -4.73
CA ALA A 620 -32.22 8.76 -4.24
C ALA A 620 -33.25 8.98 -5.38
N ASN A 621 -32.87 9.76 -6.39
CA ASN A 621 -33.74 10.11 -7.54
C ASN A 621 -33.52 9.20 -8.75
N GLY A 622 -32.49 8.37 -8.76
CA GLY A 622 -32.17 7.46 -9.85
C GLY A 622 -33.14 6.27 -9.95
N LYS A 623 -33.41 5.84 -11.18
CA LYS A 623 -34.19 4.61 -11.43
C LYS A 623 -33.23 3.42 -11.37
N ILE A 624 -33.11 2.82 -10.19
CA ILE A 624 -32.20 1.69 -9.93
C ILE A 624 -33.03 0.41 -9.79
N SER A 625 -32.70 -0.62 -10.57
CA SER A 625 -33.28 -1.97 -10.45
C SER A 625 -32.14 -2.98 -10.29
N ARG A 626 -32.09 -3.68 -9.18
CA ARG A 626 -31.16 -4.78 -8.90
C ARG A 626 -31.83 -6.11 -9.26
N GLN A 627 -31.09 -7.07 -9.82
CA GLN A 627 -31.60 -8.38 -10.23
C GLN A 627 -31.06 -9.50 -9.35
#